data_89baf46db8c5508b1d667f90f7656cac
#
_entry.id   89baf46db8c5508b1d667f90f7656cac
#
_cell.length_a   1.000
_cell.length_b   1.000
_cell.length_c   1.000
_cell.angle_alpha   90.00
_cell.angle_beta   90.00
_cell.angle_gamma   90.00
#
_symmetry.space_group_name_H-M   'P 1'
#
loop_
_entity.id
_entity.type
_entity.pdbx_description
1 polymer ?
#
loop_
_entity_poly.entity_id
_entity_poly.type
_entity_poly.pdbx_seq_one_letter_code
_entity_poly.pdbx_strand_id
1 'polypeptide(L)'
;MAKKFRVESDTLGEVKIPENSLWGPQTQRSINNFKIGQPGSMPTEIIHSFAILKKSCAISNNELMNLEKKKMKLIINVCDEILQNKHNKEFPLVIWQTGSGTQTNMNINEVISNRANILSGKSLIDSKYIKACLLYTSPSPRDIS
;
A
#
# COMPACT_ATOMS: atom_id res chain seq x y z
N MET A 1 -27.41 0.15 6.09
CA MET A 1 -26.86 -0.51 4.88
C MET A 1 -25.87 -1.57 5.30
N ALA A 2 -26.00 -2.80 4.80
CA ALA A 2 -25.06 -3.88 5.10
C ALA A 2 -23.69 -3.52 4.49
N LYS A 3 -22.62 -3.61 5.31
CA LYS A 3 -21.25 -3.41 4.82
C LYS A 3 -20.92 -4.56 3.86
N LYS A 4 -20.61 -4.22 2.61
CA LYS A 4 -20.12 -5.20 1.63
C LYS A 4 -18.64 -5.44 1.86
N PHE A 5 -18.22 -6.70 1.69
CA PHE A 5 -16.83 -7.12 1.85
C PHE A 5 -16.37 -7.87 0.61
N ARG A 6 -15.10 -7.72 0.25
CA ARG A 6 -14.39 -8.60 -0.66
C ARG A 6 -13.47 -9.52 0.15
N VAL A 7 -13.17 -10.68 -0.39
CA VAL A 7 -12.22 -11.63 0.20
C VAL A 7 -10.92 -11.57 -0.60
N GLU A 8 -9.84 -11.33 0.10
CA GLU A 8 -8.47 -11.45 -0.45
C GLU A 8 -7.68 -12.45 0.39
N SER A 9 -6.64 -13.04 -0.19
CA SER A 9 -5.77 -13.99 0.51
C SER A 9 -4.31 -13.51 0.50
N ASP A 10 -3.60 -13.82 1.56
CA ASP A 10 -2.16 -13.71 1.68
C ASP A 10 -1.57 -15.05 2.16
N THR A 11 -0.30 -15.08 2.53
CA THR A 11 0.37 -16.29 3.04
C THR A 11 -0.23 -16.85 4.32
N LEU A 12 -1.02 -16.07 5.05
CA LEU A 12 -1.70 -16.44 6.29
C LEU A 12 -3.16 -16.86 6.07
N GLY A 13 -3.64 -16.91 4.82
CA GLY A 13 -4.97 -17.32 4.44
C GLY A 13 -5.90 -16.19 4.04
N GLU A 14 -7.20 -16.45 4.03
CA GLU A 14 -8.22 -15.50 3.60
C GLU A 14 -8.51 -14.44 4.66
N VAL A 15 -8.81 -13.23 4.20
CA VAL A 15 -9.25 -12.12 5.05
C VAL A 15 -10.34 -11.30 4.34
N LYS A 16 -11.36 -10.90 5.10
CA LYS A 16 -12.45 -10.05 4.62
C LYS A 16 -12.06 -8.57 4.76
N ILE A 17 -12.13 -7.84 3.66
CA ILE A 17 -11.77 -6.42 3.56
C ILE A 17 -13.01 -5.65 3.11
N PRO A 18 -13.30 -4.45 3.61
CA PRO A 18 -14.38 -3.62 3.08
C PRO A 18 -14.23 -3.45 1.57
N GLU A 19 -15.31 -3.65 0.81
CA GLU A 19 -15.28 -3.76 -0.66
C GLU A 19 -14.59 -2.58 -1.36
N ASN A 20 -14.81 -1.38 -0.85
CA ASN A 20 -14.32 -0.14 -1.48
C ASN A 20 -12.97 0.36 -0.92
N SER A 21 -12.39 -0.34 0.06
CA SER A 21 -11.11 0.08 0.65
C SER A 21 -9.95 -0.19 -0.31
N LEU A 22 -9.02 0.76 -0.38
CA LEU A 22 -7.79 0.59 -1.17
C LEU A 22 -6.74 -0.25 -0.45
N TRP A 23 -6.82 -0.40 0.88
CA TRP A 23 -5.90 -1.28 1.59
C TRP A 23 -6.18 -2.76 1.29
N GLY A 24 -5.23 -3.61 1.60
CA GLY A 24 -5.26 -5.04 1.33
C GLY A 24 -5.21 -5.89 2.59
N PRO A 25 -4.84 -7.19 2.44
CA PRO A 25 -4.87 -8.18 3.51
C PRO A 25 -3.99 -7.83 4.71
N GLN A 26 -2.77 -7.35 4.48
CA GLN A 26 -1.81 -7.05 5.55
C GLN A 26 -2.31 -5.92 6.44
N THR A 27 -2.83 -4.84 5.84
CA THR A 27 -3.45 -3.75 6.58
C THR A 27 -4.67 -4.20 7.36
N GLN A 28 -5.53 -5.01 6.76
CA GLN A 28 -6.71 -5.52 7.45
C GLN A 28 -6.35 -6.39 8.65
N ARG A 29 -5.30 -7.23 8.55
CA ARG A 29 -4.80 -8.00 9.69
C ARG A 29 -4.26 -7.10 10.79
N SER A 30 -3.55 -6.03 10.44
CA SER A 30 -3.08 -5.05 11.40
C SER A 30 -4.24 -4.39 12.16
N ILE A 31 -5.29 -3.98 11.46
CA ILE A 31 -6.52 -3.44 12.08
C ILE A 31 -7.15 -4.45 13.06
N ASN A 32 -7.17 -5.73 12.68
CA ASN A 32 -7.76 -6.77 13.51
C ASN A 32 -6.93 -7.07 14.77
N ASN A 33 -5.61 -6.99 14.65
CA ASN A 33 -4.67 -7.37 15.73
C ASN A 33 -4.37 -6.20 16.70
N PHE A 34 -4.34 -4.96 16.20
CA PHE A 34 -3.95 -3.79 16.99
C PHE A 34 -5.15 -2.85 17.19
N LYS A 35 -5.87 -3.08 18.26
CA LYS A 35 -7.09 -2.31 18.63
C LYS A 35 -6.83 -1.31 19.77
N ILE A 36 -5.59 -0.85 19.90
CA ILE A 36 -5.17 0.07 20.96
C ILE A 36 -4.99 1.46 20.34
N GLY A 37 -5.69 2.45 20.89
CA GLY A 37 -5.61 3.83 20.42
C GLY A 37 -6.65 4.16 19.34
N GLN A 38 -6.53 5.36 18.81
CA GLN A 38 -7.47 5.88 17.81
C GLN A 38 -7.10 5.37 16.41
N PRO A 39 -8.04 4.77 15.66
CA PRO A 39 -7.81 4.44 14.26
C PRO A 39 -7.36 5.66 13.44
N GLY A 40 -6.43 5.44 12.53
CA GLY A 40 -5.89 6.52 11.69
C GLY A 40 -4.98 7.50 12.44
N SER A 41 -4.40 7.09 13.56
CA SER A 41 -3.51 7.93 14.37
C SER A 41 -2.06 7.96 13.86
N MET A 42 -1.73 7.26 12.78
CA MET A 42 -0.41 7.37 12.16
C MET A 42 -0.21 8.77 11.60
N PRO A 43 0.88 9.49 11.98
CA PRO A 43 1.13 10.85 11.50
C PRO A 43 1.16 10.94 9.97
N THR A 44 0.50 11.95 9.43
CA THR A 44 0.44 12.19 7.98
C THR A 44 1.84 12.38 7.38
N GLU A 45 2.75 12.99 8.13
CA GLU A 45 4.14 13.21 7.73
C GLU A 45 4.89 11.91 7.45
N ILE A 46 4.60 10.86 8.22
CA ILE A 46 5.16 9.52 7.99
C ILE A 46 4.60 8.93 6.70
N ILE A 47 3.29 9.03 6.48
CA ILE A 47 2.63 8.55 5.27
C ILE A 47 3.19 9.29 4.04
N HIS A 48 3.33 10.61 4.12
CA HIS A 48 3.91 11.42 3.05
C HIS A 48 5.38 11.07 2.78
N SER A 49 6.18 10.85 3.83
CA SER A 49 7.58 10.44 3.69
C SER A 49 7.70 9.10 2.95
N PHE A 50 6.85 8.13 3.28
CA PHE A 50 6.79 6.87 2.54
C PHE A 50 6.34 7.08 1.08
N ALA A 51 5.37 7.93 0.82
CA ALA A 51 4.93 8.22 -0.55
C ALA A 51 6.06 8.81 -1.40
N ILE A 52 6.84 9.75 -0.84
CA ILE A 52 8.05 10.31 -1.49
C ILE A 52 9.07 9.21 -1.74
N LEU A 53 9.37 8.37 -0.74
CA LEU A 53 10.30 7.26 -0.87
C LEU A 53 9.87 6.30 -1.99
N LYS A 54 8.59 5.87 -2.01
CA LYS A 54 8.08 4.95 -3.04
C LYS A 54 8.11 5.57 -4.43
N LYS A 55 7.82 6.85 -4.56
CA LYS A 55 7.94 7.61 -5.81
C LYS A 55 9.39 7.59 -6.31
N SER A 56 10.36 7.88 -5.45
CA SER A 56 11.78 7.86 -5.78
C SER A 56 12.26 6.47 -6.18
N CYS A 57 11.87 5.43 -5.43
CA CYS A 57 12.17 4.04 -5.78
C CYS A 57 11.61 3.64 -7.14
N ALA A 58 10.38 4.07 -7.47
CA ALA A 58 9.78 3.75 -8.76
C ALA A 58 10.56 4.39 -9.93
N ILE A 59 11.05 5.61 -9.76
CA ILE A 59 11.88 6.31 -10.75
C ILE A 59 13.21 5.56 -10.92
N SER A 60 13.92 5.29 -9.85
CA SER A 60 15.22 4.60 -9.89
C SER A 60 15.08 3.19 -10.47
N ASN A 61 14.05 2.44 -10.10
CA ASN A 61 13.80 1.11 -10.65
C ASN A 61 13.48 1.15 -12.15
N ASN A 62 12.85 2.20 -12.64
CA ASN A 62 12.66 2.38 -14.08
C ASN A 62 13.98 2.70 -14.80
N GLU A 63 14.81 3.57 -14.24
CA GLU A 63 16.14 3.89 -14.77
C GLU A 63 17.04 2.65 -14.83
N LEU A 64 16.96 1.79 -13.82
CA LEU A 64 17.67 0.50 -13.76
C LEU A 64 17.00 -0.61 -14.60
N MET A 65 15.97 -0.29 -15.40
CA MET A 65 15.20 -1.21 -16.24
C MET A 65 14.49 -2.36 -15.48
N ASN A 66 14.32 -2.23 -14.17
CA ASN A 66 13.63 -3.19 -13.32
C ASN A 66 12.12 -2.96 -13.25
N LEU A 67 11.64 -1.80 -13.71
CA LEU A 67 10.22 -1.41 -13.68
C LEU A 67 9.82 -0.76 -15.00
N GLU A 68 8.74 -1.26 -15.61
CA GLU A 68 8.18 -0.69 -16.84
C GLU A 68 7.74 0.77 -16.64
N LYS A 69 8.04 1.64 -17.60
CA LYS A 69 7.69 3.06 -17.57
C LYS A 69 6.20 3.33 -17.34
N LYS A 70 5.32 2.46 -17.86
CA LYS A 70 3.87 2.58 -17.66
C LYS A 70 3.49 2.35 -16.19
N LYS A 71 4.06 1.33 -15.57
CA LYS A 71 3.85 1.03 -14.14
C LYS A 71 4.42 2.12 -13.23
N MET A 72 5.64 2.59 -13.55
CA MET A 72 6.26 3.72 -12.85
C MET A 72 5.34 4.94 -12.83
N LYS A 73 4.80 5.35 -13.99
CA LYS A 73 3.89 6.51 -14.07
C LYS A 73 2.64 6.34 -13.21
N LEU A 74 2.05 5.14 -13.18
CA LEU A 74 0.88 4.85 -12.32
C LEU A 74 1.23 4.98 -10.84
N ILE A 75 2.37 4.44 -10.42
CA ILE A 75 2.85 4.54 -9.04
C ILE A 75 3.07 6.00 -8.65
N ILE A 76 3.75 6.78 -9.50
CA ILE A 76 4.01 8.22 -9.28
C ILE A 76 2.68 8.98 -9.10
N ASN A 77 1.71 8.75 -9.99
CA ASN A 77 0.42 9.41 -9.92
C ASN A 77 -0.28 9.15 -8.57
N VAL A 78 -0.26 7.90 -8.11
CA VAL A 78 -0.88 7.56 -6.81
C VAL A 78 -0.11 8.17 -5.64
N CYS A 79 1.22 8.18 -5.68
CA CYS A 79 2.03 8.86 -4.65
C CYS A 79 1.67 10.35 -4.59
N ASP A 80 1.48 11.01 -5.73
CA ASP A 80 1.08 12.41 -5.79
C ASP A 80 -0.36 12.61 -5.26
N GLU A 81 -1.28 11.69 -5.52
CA GLU A 81 -2.62 11.69 -4.90
C GLU A 81 -2.54 11.60 -3.36
N ILE A 82 -1.63 10.74 -2.83
CA ILE A 82 -1.41 10.61 -1.38
C ILE A 82 -0.86 11.90 -0.79
N LEU A 83 0.16 12.50 -1.43
CA LEU A 83 0.74 13.79 -1.00
C LEU A 83 -0.26 14.96 -1.03
N GLN A 84 -1.29 14.85 -1.86
CA GLN A 84 -2.43 15.79 -1.92
C GLN A 84 -3.55 15.45 -0.92
N ASN A 85 -3.34 14.51 0.01
CA ASN A 85 -4.31 14.06 1.01
C ASN A 85 -5.61 13.47 0.44
N LYS A 86 -5.63 12.98 -0.80
CA LYS A 86 -6.84 12.44 -1.43
C LYS A 86 -7.28 11.09 -0.86
N HIS A 87 -6.39 10.39 -0.16
CA HIS A 87 -6.61 9.02 0.32
C HIS A 87 -6.43 8.85 1.82
N ASN A 88 -6.63 9.90 2.63
CA ASN A 88 -6.38 9.85 4.08
C ASN A 88 -7.14 8.74 4.80
N LYS A 89 -8.34 8.40 4.33
CA LYS A 89 -9.17 7.32 4.91
C LYS A 89 -8.58 5.91 4.68
N GLU A 90 -7.65 5.79 3.76
CA GLU A 90 -7.01 4.51 3.39
C GLU A 90 -5.82 4.17 4.28
N PHE A 91 -5.52 5.02 5.27
CA PHE A 91 -4.45 4.83 6.26
C PHE A 91 -5.03 4.69 7.67
N PRO A 92 -5.77 3.60 7.95
CA PRO A 92 -6.53 3.44 9.20
C PRO A 92 -5.69 2.93 10.37
N LEU A 93 -4.39 2.69 10.19
CA LEU A 93 -3.54 2.06 11.20
C LEU A 93 -3.31 2.98 12.40
N VAL A 94 -3.09 2.34 13.54
CA VAL A 94 -2.77 3.02 14.80
C VAL A 94 -1.26 3.16 14.98
N ILE A 95 -0.83 4.13 15.79
CA ILE A 95 0.59 4.26 16.17
C ILE A 95 1.07 3.04 16.94
N TRP A 96 0.22 2.46 17.76
CA TRP A 96 0.50 1.29 18.60
C TRP A 96 0.45 -0.01 17.80
N GLN A 97 1.39 -0.15 16.89
CA GLN A 97 1.65 -1.34 16.08
C GLN A 97 3.07 -1.85 16.35
N THR A 98 3.58 -2.82 15.58
CA THR A 98 4.96 -3.27 15.73
C THR A 98 5.95 -2.14 15.52
N GLY A 99 7.01 -2.08 16.33
CA GLY A 99 8.02 -1.02 16.28
C GLY A 99 8.88 -0.98 15.01
N SER A 100 8.77 -2.01 14.15
CA SER A 100 9.51 -2.08 12.88
C SER A 100 8.97 -1.17 11.77
N GLY A 101 7.75 -0.64 11.90
CA GLY A 101 7.09 0.16 10.86
C GLY A 101 6.62 -0.63 9.64
N THR A 102 6.81 -1.95 9.62
CA THR A 102 6.45 -2.83 8.49
C THR A 102 4.99 -2.71 8.10
N GLN A 103 4.08 -2.60 9.05
CA GLN A 103 2.65 -2.54 8.76
C GLN A 103 2.26 -1.24 8.07
N THR A 104 2.81 -0.10 8.47
CA THR A 104 2.62 1.17 7.78
C THR A 104 3.18 1.12 6.36
N ASN A 105 4.38 0.55 6.19
CA ASN A 105 4.97 0.33 4.86
C ASN A 105 4.06 -0.55 3.99
N MET A 106 3.51 -1.63 4.52
CA MET A 106 2.59 -2.50 3.77
C MET A 106 1.27 -1.81 3.45
N ASN A 107 0.72 -1.02 4.37
CA ASN A 107 -0.49 -0.24 4.11
C ASN A 107 -0.30 0.69 2.89
N ILE A 108 0.81 1.41 2.84
CA ILE A 108 1.13 2.30 1.72
C ILE A 108 1.32 1.51 0.42
N ASN A 109 2.03 0.38 0.47
CA ASN A 109 2.22 -0.49 -0.68
C ASN A 109 0.88 -1.01 -1.23
N GLU A 110 -0.02 -1.45 -0.37
CA GLU A 110 -1.34 -1.96 -0.75
C GLU A 110 -2.20 -0.86 -1.37
N VAL A 111 -2.23 0.33 -0.76
CA VAL A 111 -2.98 1.49 -1.29
C VAL A 111 -2.45 1.89 -2.66
N ILE A 112 -1.13 2.03 -2.81
CA ILE A 112 -0.51 2.39 -4.11
C ILE A 112 -0.84 1.33 -5.16
N SER A 113 -0.66 0.05 -4.84
CA SER A 113 -0.93 -1.06 -5.76
C SER A 113 -2.39 -1.09 -6.22
N ASN A 114 -3.32 -1.05 -5.28
CA ASN A 114 -4.74 -1.15 -5.58
C ASN A 114 -5.25 0.07 -6.35
N ARG A 115 -4.85 1.28 -5.96
CA ARG A 115 -5.21 2.51 -6.68
C ARG A 115 -4.63 2.54 -8.09
N ALA A 116 -3.37 2.15 -8.25
CA ALA A 116 -2.72 2.09 -9.55
C ALA A 116 -3.38 1.04 -10.47
N ASN A 117 -3.83 -0.08 -9.92
CA ASN A 117 -4.60 -1.07 -10.67
C ASN A 117 -5.94 -0.50 -11.16
N ILE A 118 -6.66 0.25 -10.33
CA ILE A 118 -7.89 0.95 -10.74
C ILE A 118 -7.59 1.95 -11.86
N LEU A 119 -6.55 2.76 -11.73
CA LEU A 119 -6.15 3.74 -12.76
C LEU A 119 -5.74 3.06 -14.07
N SER A 120 -5.31 1.80 -14.03
CA SER A 120 -5.02 1.01 -15.23
C SER A 120 -6.27 0.37 -15.86
N GLY A 121 -7.46 0.61 -15.32
CA GLY A 121 -8.72 0.04 -15.79
C GLY A 121 -9.01 -1.38 -15.28
N LYS A 122 -8.34 -1.82 -14.22
CA LYS A 122 -8.53 -3.13 -13.59
C LYS A 122 -9.34 -3.02 -12.30
N SER A 123 -10.10 -4.07 -11.96
CA SER A 123 -10.81 -4.11 -10.68
C SER A 123 -9.87 -4.50 -9.53
N LEU A 124 -10.30 -4.28 -8.28
CA LEU A 124 -9.56 -4.69 -7.08
C LEU A 124 -9.48 -6.22 -6.92
N ILE A 125 -10.39 -6.96 -7.56
CA ILE A 125 -10.54 -8.41 -7.42
C ILE A 125 -9.75 -9.14 -8.51
N ASP A 126 -9.57 -8.54 -9.68
CA ASP A 126 -8.86 -9.14 -10.81
C ASP A 126 -7.34 -9.22 -10.58
N SER A 127 -6.68 -10.00 -11.43
CA SER A 127 -5.22 -10.17 -11.36
C SER A 127 -4.50 -8.82 -11.24
N LYS A 128 -3.80 -8.60 -10.15
CA LYS A 128 -3.12 -7.35 -9.85
C LYS A 128 -1.98 -7.11 -10.87
N TYR A 129 -2.16 -6.11 -11.71
CA TYR A 129 -1.14 -5.67 -12.68
C TYR A 129 0.08 -5.07 -11.97
N ILE A 130 -0.15 -4.33 -10.89
CA ILE A 130 0.88 -3.85 -9.97
C ILE A 130 0.67 -4.59 -8.66
N LYS A 131 1.66 -5.38 -8.25
CA LYS A 131 1.64 -6.11 -6.97
C LYS A 131 2.27 -5.25 -5.88
N ALA A 132 1.72 -5.29 -4.69
CA ALA A 132 2.25 -4.55 -3.55
C ALA A 132 3.73 -4.91 -3.25
N CYS A 133 4.12 -6.16 -3.47
CA CYS A 133 5.50 -6.61 -3.29
C CYS A 133 6.50 -5.97 -4.28
N LEU A 134 6.07 -5.51 -5.46
CA LEU A 134 6.96 -4.81 -6.41
C LEU A 134 7.37 -3.41 -5.91
N LEU A 135 6.68 -2.88 -4.92
CA LEU A 135 7.01 -1.60 -4.29
C LEU A 135 8.02 -1.75 -3.15
N TYR A 136 8.44 -2.98 -2.89
CA TYR A 136 9.31 -3.37 -1.79
C TYR A 136 10.79 -3.14 -2.06
N THR A 137 11.19 -3.03 -3.31
CA THR A 137 12.59 -3.01 -3.71
C THR A 137 13.21 -1.63 -3.60
N SER A 138 13.59 -1.28 -2.38
CA SER A 138 14.87 -0.62 -2.17
C SER A 138 15.92 -1.74 -2.17
N PRO A 139 16.97 -1.69 -2.97
CA PRO A 139 18.07 -2.64 -2.84
C PRO A 139 18.71 -2.43 -1.48
N SER A 140 18.29 -3.22 -0.50
CA SER A 140 18.98 -3.30 0.77
C SER A 140 20.28 -4.06 0.55
N PRO A 141 21.42 -3.62 1.10
CA PRO A 141 22.67 -4.39 1.06
C PRO A 141 22.53 -5.82 1.61
N ARG A 142 21.44 -6.13 2.32
CA ARG A 142 21.12 -7.48 2.83
C ARG A 142 20.50 -8.41 1.80
N ASP A 143 19.99 -7.89 0.69
CA ASP A 143 19.37 -8.67 -0.37
C ASP A 143 20.34 -9.03 -1.51
N ILE A 144 21.62 -8.71 -1.35
CA ILE A 144 22.69 -8.96 -2.33
C ILE A 144 23.58 -10.14 -1.92
N SER A 145 23.24 -10.85 -0.83
CA SER A 145 23.96 -12.04 -0.38
C SER A 145 23.25 -13.32 -0.75
#